data_6eaf8a4086be061195b7add4b1ca6c3a
#
_entry.id   6eaf8a4086be061195b7add4b1ca6c3a
#
_cell.length_a   1.000
_cell.length_b   1.000
_cell.length_c   1.000
_cell.angle_alpha   90.00
_cell.angle_beta   90.00
_cell.angle_gamma   90.00
#
_symmetry.space_group_name_H-M   'P 1'
#
loop_
_entity.id
_entity.type
_entity.pdbx_description
1 polymer ?
#
loop_
_entity_poly.entity_id
_entity_poly.type
_entity_poly.pdbx_seq_one_letter_code
_entity_poly.pdbx_strand_id
1 'polypeptide(L)'
;MKRALLASLDAWQKYWGNGFYVYLLLAACLYFLVFGRKKERSRILSGYIVVFLAVFFCPVTAYIIQKCIGRSVYWRVLWILPAVPLIAYAGTCLIKKVGASRPRQYILLIFIAAVLAFCGTGLNKDGFYKKVQNVQKIPDEVVSICNLINEQI
;
A
#
# COMPACT_ATOMS: atom_id res chain seq x y z
N MET A 1 -4.22 2.65 -26.43
CA MET A 1 -4.56 3.52 -25.30
C MET A 1 -5.51 2.85 -24.31
N LYS A 2 -6.69 2.31 -24.71
CA LYS A 2 -7.60 1.59 -23.79
C LYS A 2 -6.93 0.44 -23.01
N ARG A 3 -6.11 -0.37 -23.68
CA ARG A 3 -5.37 -1.49 -23.03
C ARG A 3 -4.36 -1.05 -21.96
N ALA A 4 -3.73 0.12 -22.13
CA ALA A 4 -2.80 0.65 -21.15
C ALA A 4 -3.52 1.14 -19.89
N LEU A 5 -4.66 1.80 -20.05
CA LEU A 5 -5.51 2.23 -18.93
C LEU A 5 -6.07 1.03 -18.15
N LEU A 6 -6.55 0.00 -18.83
CA LEU A 6 -7.02 -1.23 -18.18
C LEU A 6 -5.90 -1.91 -17.38
N ALA A 7 -4.68 -1.93 -17.92
CA ALA A 7 -3.53 -2.47 -17.20
C ALA A 7 -3.13 -1.61 -15.97
N SER A 8 -3.33 -0.28 -16.02
CA SER A 8 -3.14 0.58 -14.85
C SER A 8 -4.18 0.29 -13.76
N LEU A 9 -5.43 0.06 -14.13
CA LEU A 9 -6.49 -0.32 -13.19
C LEU A 9 -6.24 -1.70 -12.58
N ASP A 10 -5.82 -2.68 -13.39
CA ASP A 10 -5.45 -4.03 -12.92
C ASP A 10 -4.26 -3.96 -11.95
N ALA A 11 -3.22 -3.18 -12.28
CA ALA A 11 -2.07 -2.95 -11.42
C ALA A 11 -2.47 -2.27 -10.10
N TRP A 12 -3.38 -1.31 -10.15
CA TRP A 12 -3.94 -0.65 -8.97
C TRP A 12 -4.68 -1.64 -8.07
N GLN A 13 -5.53 -2.47 -8.65
CA GLN A 13 -6.28 -3.48 -7.92
C GLN A 13 -5.37 -4.57 -7.33
N LYS A 14 -4.34 -5.00 -8.05
CA LYS A 14 -3.32 -5.94 -7.55
C LYS A 14 -2.54 -5.39 -6.38
N TYR A 15 -2.22 -4.10 -6.40
CA TYR A 15 -1.46 -3.47 -5.33
C TYR A 15 -2.27 -3.28 -4.04
N TRP A 16 -3.50 -2.79 -4.16
CA TRP A 16 -4.35 -2.50 -3.01
C TRP A 16 -5.19 -3.69 -2.55
N GLY A 17 -5.42 -4.67 -3.41
CA GLY A 17 -6.31 -5.79 -3.15
C GLY A 17 -7.73 -5.33 -2.84
N ASN A 18 -8.42 -6.09 -1.98
CA ASN A 18 -9.78 -5.78 -1.51
C ASN A 18 -9.80 -4.99 -0.20
N GLY A 19 -8.66 -4.44 0.24
CA GLY A 19 -8.55 -3.71 1.50
C GLY A 19 -9.10 -2.28 1.41
N PHE A 20 -9.58 -1.78 2.55
CA PHE A 20 -10.08 -0.40 2.68
C PHE A 20 -8.96 0.65 2.78
N TYR A 21 -7.70 0.23 2.70
CA TYR A 21 -6.54 1.10 2.88
C TYR A 21 -6.45 2.23 1.84
N VAL A 22 -6.94 1.98 0.62
CA VAL A 22 -7.01 2.98 -0.44
C VAL A 22 -7.90 4.16 -0.07
N TYR A 23 -8.99 3.91 0.66
CA TYR A 23 -9.90 4.97 1.10
C TYR A 23 -9.25 5.86 2.16
N LEU A 24 -8.40 5.29 3.03
CA LEU A 24 -7.60 6.08 3.98
C LEU A 24 -6.60 6.99 3.25
N LEU A 25 -5.96 6.49 2.18
CA LEU A 25 -5.09 7.31 1.35
C LEU A 25 -5.85 8.47 0.71
N LEU A 26 -7.02 8.19 0.11
CA LEU A 26 -7.85 9.22 -0.53
C LEU A 26 -8.35 10.25 0.51
N ALA A 27 -8.78 9.79 1.68
CA ALA A 27 -9.20 10.68 2.77
C ALA A 27 -8.04 11.56 3.26
N ALA A 28 -6.83 11.01 3.40
CA ALA A 28 -5.64 11.78 3.76
C ALA A 28 -5.26 12.80 2.68
N CYS A 29 -5.32 12.42 1.40
CA CYS A 29 -5.13 13.36 0.28
C CYS A 29 -6.15 14.50 0.32
N LEU A 30 -7.43 14.17 0.45
CA LEU A 30 -8.51 15.16 0.52
C LEU A 30 -8.33 16.10 1.73
N TYR A 31 -7.98 15.54 2.89
CA TYR A 31 -7.68 16.33 4.08
C TYR A 31 -6.58 17.36 3.82
N PHE A 32 -5.49 16.99 3.17
CA PHE A 32 -4.39 17.91 2.87
C PHE A 32 -4.72 18.88 1.74
N LEU A 33 -5.51 18.50 0.76
CA LEU A 33 -5.98 19.42 -0.29
C LEU A 33 -6.86 20.53 0.28
N VAL A 34 -7.71 20.19 1.27
CA VAL A 34 -8.65 21.14 1.89
C VAL A 34 -7.96 21.96 3.01
N PHE A 35 -7.29 21.29 3.93
CA PHE A 35 -6.75 21.90 5.16
C PHE A 35 -5.24 22.15 5.12
N GLY A 36 -4.52 21.50 4.22
CA GLY A 36 -3.06 21.55 4.14
C GLY A 36 -2.48 22.74 3.37
N ARG A 37 -3.33 23.56 2.72
CA ARG A 37 -2.88 24.65 1.83
C ARG A 37 -1.91 25.64 2.49
N LYS A 38 -2.03 25.86 3.80
CA LYS A 38 -1.18 26.80 4.57
C LYS A 38 0.18 26.21 5.00
N LYS A 39 0.38 24.88 4.91
CA LYS A 39 1.62 24.22 5.34
C LYS A 39 2.35 23.70 4.10
N GLU A 40 3.54 24.22 3.86
CA GLU A 40 4.38 23.90 2.71
C GLU A 40 4.62 22.38 2.57
N ARG A 41 5.00 21.71 3.65
CA ARG A 41 5.23 20.24 3.67
C ARG A 41 3.99 19.44 3.25
N SER A 42 2.80 19.85 3.71
CA SER A 42 1.54 19.18 3.34
C SER A 42 1.25 19.35 1.86
N ARG A 43 1.51 20.55 1.32
CA ARG A 43 1.28 20.89 -0.10
C ARG A 43 2.23 20.10 -1.01
N ILE A 44 3.50 19.99 -0.64
CA ILE A 44 4.49 19.22 -1.41
C ILE A 44 4.10 17.74 -1.44
N LEU A 45 3.78 17.14 -0.28
CA LEU A 45 3.47 15.73 -0.19
C LEU A 45 2.16 15.36 -0.92
N SER A 46 1.10 16.13 -0.73
CA SER A 46 -0.17 15.91 -1.43
C SER A 46 -0.06 16.20 -2.92
N GLY A 47 0.69 17.24 -3.31
CA GLY A 47 0.98 17.55 -4.70
C GLY A 47 1.73 16.42 -5.39
N TYR A 48 2.76 15.87 -4.75
CA TYR A 48 3.50 14.71 -5.27
C TYR A 48 2.56 13.53 -5.55
N ILE A 49 1.67 13.20 -4.61
CA ILE A 49 0.75 12.06 -4.79
C ILE A 49 -0.23 12.31 -5.92
N VAL A 50 -0.80 13.52 -6.02
CA VAL A 50 -1.72 13.87 -7.12
C VAL A 50 -1.02 13.77 -8.47
N VAL A 51 0.19 14.34 -8.59
CA VAL A 51 0.99 14.28 -9.81
C VAL A 51 1.36 12.83 -10.15
N PHE A 52 1.80 12.06 -9.14
CA PHE A 52 2.13 10.64 -9.33
C PHE A 52 0.93 9.85 -9.84
N LEU A 53 -0.25 10.01 -9.24
CA LEU A 53 -1.46 9.33 -9.69
C LEU A 53 -1.87 9.77 -11.09
N ALA A 54 -1.77 11.06 -11.41
CA ALA A 54 -2.05 11.56 -12.75
C ALA A 54 -1.11 10.92 -13.79
N VAL A 55 0.19 10.83 -13.50
CA VAL A 55 1.18 10.17 -14.36
C VAL A 55 0.91 8.67 -14.46
N PHE A 56 0.58 8.00 -13.35
CA PHE A 56 0.32 6.56 -13.30
C PHE A 56 -0.90 6.17 -14.14
N PHE A 57 -1.98 6.94 -14.08
CA PHE A 57 -3.20 6.70 -14.85
C PHE A 57 -3.18 7.29 -16.26
N CYS A 58 -2.19 8.12 -16.61
CA CYS A 58 -2.04 8.64 -17.96
C CYS A 58 -1.71 7.49 -18.94
N PRO A 59 -2.52 7.27 -19.99
CA PRO A 59 -2.35 6.11 -20.86
C PRO A 59 -1.04 6.13 -21.66
N VAL A 60 -0.46 7.31 -21.90
CA VAL A 60 0.80 7.46 -22.62
C VAL A 60 1.98 7.02 -21.74
N THR A 61 2.06 7.57 -20.53
CA THR A 61 3.12 7.20 -19.56
C THR A 61 3.00 5.75 -19.13
N ALA A 62 1.79 5.26 -18.87
CA ALA A 62 1.54 3.86 -18.57
C ALA A 62 2.04 2.92 -19.69
N TYR A 63 1.80 3.28 -20.95
CA TYR A 63 2.28 2.49 -22.10
C TYR A 63 3.82 2.45 -22.14
N ILE A 64 4.48 3.60 -21.97
CA ILE A 64 5.94 3.70 -21.99
C ILE A 64 6.55 2.88 -20.86
N ILE A 65 6.04 3.05 -19.63
CA ILE A 65 6.54 2.33 -18.44
C ILE A 65 6.35 0.82 -18.60
N GLN A 66 5.16 0.38 -19.06
CA GLN A 66 4.88 -1.04 -19.29
C GLN A 66 5.78 -1.66 -20.37
N LYS A 67 6.20 -0.87 -21.36
CA LYS A 67 7.13 -1.32 -22.38
C LYS A 67 8.57 -1.47 -21.83
N CYS A 68 8.97 -0.60 -20.89
CA CYS A 68 10.30 -0.62 -20.27
C CYS A 68 10.46 -1.73 -19.23
N ILE A 69 9.49 -1.87 -18.31
CA ILE A 69 9.62 -2.79 -17.15
C ILE A 69 8.77 -4.07 -17.27
N GLY A 70 7.90 -4.15 -18.27
CA GLY A 70 6.98 -5.27 -18.46
C GLY A 70 5.64 -5.10 -17.72
N ARG A 71 4.58 -5.64 -18.31
CA ARG A 71 3.22 -5.52 -17.75
C ARG A 71 3.02 -6.24 -16.43
N SER A 72 3.65 -7.39 -16.24
CA SER A 72 3.54 -8.20 -15.02
C SER A 72 4.09 -7.51 -13.79
N VAL A 73 5.05 -6.59 -13.97
CA VAL A 73 5.78 -5.89 -12.90
C VAL A 73 5.31 -4.45 -12.70
N TYR A 74 4.45 -3.94 -13.59
CA TYR A 74 3.99 -2.55 -13.59
C TYR A 74 3.37 -2.10 -12.25
N TRP A 75 2.68 -2.97 -11.53
CA TRP A 75 2.12 -2.67 -10.21
C TRP A 75 3.17 -2.25 -9.16
N ARG A 76 4.44 -2.66 -9.33
CA ARG A 76 5.54 -2.28 -8.42
C ARG A 76 5.87 -0.79 -8.47
N VAL A 77 5.49 -0.09 -9.54
CA VAL A 77 5.62 1.38 -9.62
C VAL A 77 4.87 2.06 -8.47
N LEU A 78 3.79 1.47 -7.97
CA LEU A 78 3.04 1.97 -6.83
C LEU A 78 3.82 1.92 -5.49
N TRP A 79 4.94 1.21 -5.41
CA TRP A 79 5.82 1.24 -4.23
C TRP A 79 6.48 2.61 -4.01
N ILE A 80 6.59 3.42 -5.08
CA ILE A 80 7.10 4.79 -5.00
C ILE A 80 6.10 5.72 -4.32
N LEU A 81 4.82 5.32 -4.25
CA LEU A 81 3.75 6.10 -3.64
C LEU A 81 3.91 6.14 -2.11
N PRO A 82 4.15 7.32 -1.49
CA PRO A 82 4.35 7.44 -0.05
C PRO A 82 3.02 7.39 0.73
N ALA A 83 2.23 6.33 0.53
CA ALA A 83 0.90 6.19 1.12
C ALA A 83 0.96 6.16 2.66
N VAL A 84 1.84 5.33 3.21
CA VAL A 84 2.01 5.18 4.68
C VAL A 84 2.45 6.49 5.33
N PRO A 85 3.51 7.17 4.86
CA PRO A 85 3.90 8.48 5.38
C PRO A 85 2.78 9.53 5.32
N LEU A 86 1.99 9.54 4.24
CA LEU A 86 0.90 10.50 4.11
C LEU A 86 -0.19 10.25 5.16
N ILE A 87 -0.64 9.00 5.30
CA ILE A 87 -1.67 8.62 6.27
C ILE A 87 -1.19 8.91 7.71
N ALA A 88 0.06 8.54 8.03
CA ALA A 88 0.65 8.82 9.34
C ALA A 88 0.73 10.32 9.62
N TYR A 89 1.13 11.13 8.63
CA TYR A 89 1.20 12.57 8.77
C TYR A 89 -0.20 13.20 8.93
N ALA A 90 -1.21 12.71 8.20
CA ALA A 90 -2.60 13.15 8.39
C ALA A 90 -3.09 12.84 9.81
N GLY A 91 -2.85 11.63 10.31
CA GLY A 91 -3.17 11.23 11.68
C GLY A 91 -2.53 12.14 12.74
N THR A 92 -1.23 12.42 12.61
CA THR A 92 -0.52 13.32 13.53
C THR A 92 -1.05 14.75 13.47
N CYS A 93 -1.43 15.25 12.30
CA CYS A 93 -2.06 16.56 12.17
C CYS A 93 -3.44 16.62 12.81
N LEU A 94 -4.24 15.56 12.70
CA LEU A 94 -5.53 15.46 13.37
C LEU A 94 -5.39 15.46 14.89
N ILE A 95 -4.47 14.66 15.43
CA ILE A 95 -4.20 14.60 16.88
C ILE A 95 -3.78 15.97 17.43
N LYS A 96 -2.91 16.69 16.71
CA LYS A 96 -2.48 18.04 17.11
C LYS A 96 -3.63 19.06 17.07
N LYS A 97 -4.60 18.90 16.20
CA LYS A 97 -5.74 19.82 16.04
C LYS A 97 -6.76 19.69 17.17
N VAL A 98 -6.85 18.54 17.85
CA VAL A 98 -7.80 18.29 18.95
C VAL A 98 -7.46 19.05 20.24
N GLY A 99 -6.31 19.75 20.27
CA GLY A 99 -5.92 20.64 21.38
C GLY A 99 -5.07 19.98 22.45
N ALA A 100 -4.76 20.73 23.52
CA ALA A 100 -3.75 20.38 24.53
C ALA A 100 -4.19 19.32 25.56
N SER A 101 -5.43 18.84 25.54
CA SER A 101 -5.88 17.83 26.52
C SER A 101 -5.34 16.44 26.18
N ARG A 102 -4.39 15.96 26.96
CA ARG A 102 -3.75 14.63 26.81
C ARG A 102 -4.77 13.49 26.65
N PRO A 103 -5.85 13.37 27.47
CA PRO A 103 -6.76 12.23 27.34
C PRO A 103 -7.47 12.19 25.97
N ARG A 104 -7.85 13.35 25.41
CA ARG A 104 -8.48 13.39 24.08
C ARG A 104 -7.52 12.96 22.96
N GLN A 105 -6.24 13.31 23.07
CA GLN A 105 -5.21 12.89 22.12
C GLN A 105 -5.00 11.37 22.15
N TYR A 106 -4.98 10.75 23.35
CA TYR A 106 -4.88 9.28 23.47
C TYR A 106 -6.09 8.55 22.92
N ILE A 107 -7.30 9.04 23.19
CA ILE A 107 -8.53 8.46 22.63
C ILE A 107 -8.49 8.50 21.10
N LEU A 108 -8.11 9.64 20.52
CA LEU A 108 -8.01 9.79 19.07
C LEU A 108 -6.89 8.91 18.49
N LEU A 109 -5.76 8.77 19.17
CA LEU A 109 -4.68 7.88 18.76
C LEU A 109 -5.15 6.42 18.71
N ILE A 110 -5.82 5.95 19.76
CA ILE A 110 -6.38 4.60 19.83
C ILE A 110 -7.42 4.39 18.71
N PHE A 111 -8.27 5.39 18.48
CA PHE A 111 -9.26 5.32 17.40
C PHE A 111 -8.59 5.20 16.03
N ILE A 112 -7.57 6.02 15.73
CA ILE A 112 -6.81 5.94 14.47
C ILE A 112 -6.13 4.58 14.35
N ALA A 113 -5.52 4.06 15.41
CA ALA A 113 -4.89 2.75 15.42
C ALA A 113 -5.90 1.62 15.14
N ALA A 114 -7.09 1.69 15.74
CA ALA A 114 -8.17 0.75 15.48
C ALA A 114 -8.63 0.82 14.01
N VAL A 115 -8.84 2.00 13.46
CA VAL A 115 -9.20 2.19 12.03
C VAL A 115 -8.13 1.59 11.12
N LEU A 116 -6.85 1.83 11.39
CA LEU A 116 -5.74 1.26 10.61
C LEU A 116 -5.73 -0.28 10.69
N ALA A 117 -5.97 -0.85 11.87
CA ALA A 117 -6.05 -2.29 12.06
C ALA A 117 -7.23 -2.92 11.29
N PHE A 118 -8.40 -2.26 11.30
CA PHE A 118 -9.58 -2.73 10.54
C PHE A 118 -9.41 -2.59 9.02
N CYS A 119 -8.73 -1.54 8.55
CA CYS A 119 -8.51 -1.33 7.13
C CYS A 119 -7.41 -2.22 6.55
N GLY A 120 -6.54 -2.78 7.41
CA GLY A 120 -5.48 -3.70 7.00
C GLY A 120 -6.03 -5.09 6.69
N THR A 121 -5.45 -5.74 5.67
CA THR A 121 -5.68 -7.15 5.40
C THR A 121 -4.60 -7.97 6.08
N GLY A 122 -4.99 -9.06 6.77
CA GLY A 122 -4.01 -9.97 7.38
C GLY A 122 -3.11 -10.61 6.33
N LEU A 123 -1.81 -10.62 6.59
CA LEU A 123 -0.79 -11.18 5.69
C LEU A 123 -1.05 -12.65 5.29
N ASN A 124 -1.81 -13.38 6.09
CA ASN A 124 -2.05 -14.82 5.89
C ASN A 124 -3.49 -15.12 5.39
N LYS A 125 -4.25 -14.11 4.98
CA LYS A 125 -5.65 -14.30 4.59
C LYS A 125 -5.81 -15.15 3.33
N ASP A 126 -4.82 -15.13 2.46
CA ASP A 126 -4.84 -15.86 1.18
C ASP A 126 -4.05 -17.18 1.22
N GLY A 127 -3.60 -17.62 2.40
CA GLY A 127 -2.93 -18.91 2.58
C GLY A 127 -1.53 -19.02 1.94
N PHE A 128 -0.93 -17.88 1.54
CA PHE A 128 0.42 -17.85 0.96
C PHE A 128 1.53 -18.21 1.96
N TYR A 129 1.26 -18.06 3.25
CA TYR A 129 2.20 -18.40 4.31
C TYR A 129 1.74 -19.69 5.00
N LYS A 130 2.32 -20.82 4.63
CA LYS A 130 2.17 -22.08 5.36
C LYS A 130 3.20 -22.14 6.46
N LYS A 131 2.79 -22.64 7.65
CA LYS A 131 3.74 -22.95 8.72
C LYS A 131 4.57 -24.14 8.29
N VAL A 132 5.84 -23.92 8.06
CA VAL A 132 6.79 -24.98 7.67
C VAL A 132 7.10 -25.84 8.89
N GLN A 133 7.05 -27.15 8.75
CA GLN A 133 7.18 -28.11 9.87
C GLN A 133 8.66 -28.49 10.12
N ASN A 134 9.54 -28.25 9.16
CA ASN A 134 10.95 -28.62 9.30
C ASN A 134 11.79 -27.50 9.97
N VAL A 135 12.88 -27.90 10.63
CA VAL A 135 13.78 -27.02 11.38
C VAL A 135 14.43 -25.95 10.51
N GLN A 136 14.70 -26.25 9.25
CA GLN A 136 15.38 -25.36 8.31
C GLN A 136 14.42 -24.37 7.61
N LYS A 137 13.12 -24.44 7.90
CA LYS A 137 12.09 -23.60 7.26
C LYS A 137 12.11 -23.65 5.73
N ILE A 138 12.44 -24.80 5.18
CA ILE A 138 12.40 -25.07 3.74
C ILE A 138 10.96 -25.54 3.39
N PRO A 139 10.40 -25.19 2.21
CA PRO A 139 9.10 -25.70 1.78
C PRO A 139 9.05 -27.23 1.85
N ASP A 140 7.98 -27.78 2.42
CA ASP A 140 7.84 -29.23 2.63
C ASP A 140 7.88 -30.03 1.32
N GLU A 141 7.49 -29.39 0.20
CA GLU A 141 7.60 -29.96 -1.15
C GLU A 141 9.05 -30.21 -1.57
N VAL A 142 9.96 -29.29 -1.21
CA VAL A 142 11.40 -29.43 -1.50
C VAL A 142 12.02 -30.55 -0.66
N VAL A 143 11.59 -30.66 0.60
CA VAL A 143 12.06 -31.75 1.50
C VAL A 143 11.62 -33.10 0.97
N SER A 144 10.38 -33.26 0.52
CA SER A 144 9.89 -34.52 -0.05
C SER A 144 10.59 -34.91 -1.32
N ILE A 145 10.94 -33.97 -2.19
CA ILE A 145 11.73 -34.22 -3.41
C ILE A 145 13.16 -34.65 -3.03
N CYS A 146 13.81 -34.00 -2.07
CA CYS A 146 15.12 -34.38 -1.59
C CYS A 146 15.13 -35.79 -0.98
N ASN A 147 14.12 -36.18 -0.24
CA ASN A 147 14.00 -37.52 0.31
C ASN A 147 13.82 -38.58 -0.78
N LEU A 148 12.98 -38.31 -1.79
CA LEU A 148 12.82 -39.21 -2.95
C LEU A 148 14.11 -39.41 -3.72
N ILE A 149 14.94 -38.38 -3.88
CA ILE A 149 16.26 -38.50 -4.52
C ILE A 149 17.21 -39.35 -3.67
N ASN A 150 17.21 -39.17 -2.34
CA ASN A 150 18.06 -39.92 -1.43
C ASN A 150 17.68 -41.40 -1.32
N GLU A 151 16.42 -41.77 -1.56
CA GLU A 151 15.96 -43.17 -1.59
C GLU A 151 16.32 -43.90 -2.87
N GLN A 152 16.72 -43.16 -3.94
CA GLN A 152 17.06 -43.74 -5.23
C GLN A 152 18.58 -43.87 -5.47
N ILE A 153 19.41 -43.37 -4.55
CA ILE A 153 20.86 -43.49 -4.56
C ILE A 153 21.33 -44.59 -3.58
#